data_6579f694f0124869b2a5417c71ade3c9
#
_entry.id   6579f694f0124869b2a5417c71ade3c9
#
_cell.length_a   1.000
_cell.length_b   1.000
_cell.length_c   1.000
_cell.angle_alpha   90.00
_cell.angle_beta   90.00
_cell.angle_gamma   90.00
#
_symmetry.space_group_name_H-M   'P 1'
#
loop_
_entity.id
_entity.type
_entity.pdbx_description
1 polymer ?
#
loop_
_entity_poly.entity_id
_entity_poly.type
_entity_poly.pdbx_seq_one_letter_code
_entity_poly.pdbx_strand_id
1 'polypeptide(L)'
;LGRAYSGEGAIADDAGNVSRNPALITMFDRPTFSAGAVYIDPDVDISGRSDLTGQRADADNIAPTAWVPNLHFVAPINDQFGWGASITSNYGLATEFNDNYAAGIYGGKTDLQTINLNLSGAYRLNNSWSFGLGFDAVYAKAKIERYAGSLGPLLSQQLIAQGVPASLTNGINTPDSQIAHLKGDEWGFGWNAGILYELDKDNRWGLTYRSEVKIDFEGDYKSSINPNLNNILGSMGLPYGTMGATQNGSLTLNLPEMWEISGYNRVAPQWAIHYSMAYTSWSQFQELKAKGDSGQTLFYKDEGFRDAYRIALGTTYYYDKNWTFRTGIAYDDSPVPADKRSISIPDQDRLWLSAGLTYAFNEDASIDVGASYMHGQNVKFTEGEGPAAYSFESEGKAWLFGTNFNYAF
;
A
#
# COMPACT_ATOMS: atom_id res chain seq x y z
N LEU A 1 13.56 1.68 -8.17
CA LEU A 1 13.30 0.25 -8.03
C LEU A 1 14.57 -0.60 -8.07
N GLY A 2 15.45 -0.38 -9.05
CA GLY A 2 16.64 -1.20 -9.27
C GLY A 2 17.67 -1.21 -8.14
N ARG A 3 17.55 -0.36 -7.14
CA ARG A 3 18.39 -0.30 -5.94
C ARG A 3 17.62 -0.58 -4.66
N ALA A 4 16.46 -1.22 -4.74
CA ALA A 4 15.56 -1.48 -3.62
C ALA A 4 15.15 -0.19 -2.88
N TYR A 5 15.08 0.94 -3.60
CA TYR A 5 14.78 2.27 -3.06
C TYR A 5 15.77 2.75 -1.98
N SER A 6 16.99 2.20 -1.95
CA SER A 6 18.01 2.62 -1.00
C SER A 6 18.52 4.02 -1.32
N GLY A 7 18.66 4.86 -0.30
CA GLY A 7 19.25 6.19 -0.42
C GLY A 7 18.46 7.20 -1.25
N GLU A 8 17.21 6.92 -1.60
CA GLU A 8 16.40 7.75 -2.51
C GLU A 8 16.28 9.20 -2.07
N GLY A 9 16.22 9.46 -0.77
CA GLY A 9 16.14 10.81 -0.24
C GLY A 9 17.46 11.63 -0.31
N ALA A 10 18.55 11.03 -0.78
CA ALA A 10 19.84 11.67 -0.95
C ALA A 10 20.35 11.62 -2.40
N ILE A 11 19.59 11.07 -3.33
CA ILE A 11 20.00 10.83 -4.72
C ILE A 11 19.08 11.61 -5.67
N ALA A 12 19.68 12.39 -6.56
CA ALA A 12 19.01 13.25 -7.53
C ALA A 12 19.42 12.93 -8.96
N ASP A 13 19.42 11.65 -9.34
CA ASP A 13 19.75 11.22 -10.70
C ASP A 13 18.63 11.50 -11.71
N ASP A 14 17.39 11.57 -11.27
CA ASP A 14 16.24 11.95 -12.09
C ASP A 14 15.18 12.70 -11.26
N ALA A 15 14.15 13.21 -11.92
CA ALA A 15 13.09 13.96 -11.24
C ALA A 15 12.22 13.09 -10.33
N GLY A 16 12.27 11.77 -10.45
CA GLY A 16 11.44 10.85 -9.66
C GLY A 16 11.76 10.88 -8.17
N ASN A 17 13.01 11.12 -7.81
CA ASN A 17 13.43 11.11 -6.40
C ASN A 17 12.93 12.33 -5.62
N VAL A 18 12.52 13.36 -6.30
CA VAL A 18 11.98 14.59 -5.68
C VAL A 18 10.68 14.30 -4.91
N SER A 19 9.89 13.33 -5.36
CA SER A 19 8.69 12.92 -4.64
C SER A 19 9.02 12.28 -3.27
N ARG A 20 10.24 11.76 -3.12
CA ARG A 20 10.73 11.20 -1.85
C ARG A 20 11.27 12.29 -0.94
N ASN A 21 12.06 13.21 -1.49
CA ASN A 21 12.64 14.32 -0.75
C ASN A 21 12.57 15.60 -1.58
N PRO A 22 11.68 16.55 -1.23
CA PRO A 22 11.54 17.78 -2.00
C PRO A 22 12.80 18.67 -1.94
N ALA A 23 13.67 18.52 -0.94
CA ALA A 23 14.92 19.25 -0.88
C ALA A 23 15.88 18.92 -2.04
N LEU A 24 15.72 17.75 -2.70
CA LEU A 24 16.50 17.36 -3.86
C LEU A 24 16.26 18.26 -5.07
N ILE A 25 15.17 19.02 -5.10
CA ILE A 25 14.87 19.98 -6.17
C ILE A 25 16.04 20.95 -6.39
N THR A 26 16.71 21.35 -5.32
CA THR A 26 17.84 22.29 -5.40
C THR A 26 19.08 21.74 -6.11
N MET A 27 19.15 20.43 -6.33
CA MET A 27 20.25 19.80 -7.04
C MET A 27 20.09 19.84 -8.56
N PHE A 28 18.92 20.24 -9.07
CA PHE A 28 18.66 20.33 -10.49
C PHE A 28 18.94 21.74 -11.00
N ASP A 29 19.76 21.85 -12.03
CA ASP A 29 20.10 23.11 -12.67
C ASP A 29 19.30 23.37 -13.96
N ARG A 30 18.53 22.37 -14.39
CA ARG A 30 17.71 22.41 -15.62
C ARG A 30 16.31 21.84 -15.31
N PRO A 31 15.26 22.30 -16.02
CA PRO A 31 13.98 21.63 -15.96
C PRO A 31 14.13 20.16 -16.37
N THR A 32 13.62 19.25 -15.57
CA THR A 32 13.78 17.81 -15.74
C THR A 32 12.44 17.10 -15.59
N PHE A 33 12.18 16.17 -16.48
CA PHE A 33 10.97 15.39 -16.54
C PHE A 33 11.30 13.91 -16.40
N SER A 34 10.47 13.17 -15.68
CA SER A 34 10.54 11.71 -15.58
C SER A 34 9.15 11.11 -15.66
N ALA A 35 8.98 10.07 -16.45
CA ALA A 35 7.73 9.33 -16.56
C ALA A 35 8.03 7.85 -16.66
N GLY A 36 7.21 7.05 -16.00
CA GLY A 36 7.39 5.61 -16.05
C GLY A 36 6.26 4.84 -15.41
N ALA A 37 6.48 3.54 -15.28
CA ALA A 37 5.54 2.63 -14.65
C ALA A 37 6.28 1.46 -14.00
N VAL A 38 5.67 0.92 -12.97
CA VAL A 38 6.07 -0.33 -12.34
C VAL A 38 4.95 -1.35 -12.54
N TYR A 39 5.31 -2.50 -13.07
CA TYR A 39 4.43 -3.67 -13.16
C TYR A 39 4.69 -4.56 -11.95
N ILE A 40 3.63 -4.85 -11.18
CA ILE A 40 3.69 -5.69 -10.00
C ILE A 40 3.01 -7.01 -10.33
N ASP A 41 3.74 -8.11 -10.16
CA ASP A 41 3.24 -9.47 -10.35
C ASP A 41 3.36 -10.22 -9.02
N PRO A 42 2.33 -10.14 -8.16
CA PRO A 42 2.33 -10.85 -6.88
C PRO A 42 1.91 -12.30 -7.06
N ASP A 43 2.39 -13.14 -6.14
CA ASP A 43 1.96 -14.52 -5.98
C ASP A 43 1.68 -14.74 -4.50
N VAL A 44 0.41 -14.60 -4.12
CA VAL A 44 -0.05 -14.76 -2.75
C VAL A 44 -1.03 -15.90 -2.69
N ASP A 45 -0.71 -16.91 -1.89
CA ASP A 45 -1.50 -18.12 -1.71
C ASP A 45 -1.92 -18.27 -0.26
N ILE A 46 -3.15 -18.70 -0.06
CA ILE A 46 -3.73 -18.98 1.24
C ILE A 46 -4.10 -20.45 1.29
N SER A 47 -3.64 -21.15 2.30
CA SER A 47 -4.16 -22.45 2.70
C SER A 47 -4.87 -22.31 4.04
N GLY A 48 -5.99 -22.97 4.20
CA GLY A 48 -6.77 -22.85 5.42
C GLY A 48 -7.76 -23.96 5.63
N ARG A 49 -8.31 -24.01 6.85
CA ARG A 49 -9.38 -24.93 7.21
C ARG A 49 -10.22 -24.36 8.34
N SER A 50 -11.49 -24.72 8.37
CA SER A 50 -12.37 -24.43 9.49
C SER A 50 -11.90 -25.21 10.73
N ASP A 51 -11.79 -24.53 11.86
CA ASP A 51 -11.44 -25.19 13.14
C ASP A 51 -12.58 -26.09 13.62
N LEU A 52 -13.82 -25.76 13.30
CA LEU A 52 -14.98 -26.55 13.72
C LEU A 52 -15.19 -27.79 12.83
N THR A 53 -15.21 -27.61 11.50
CA THR A 53 -15.62 -28.65 10.54
C THR A 53 -14.46 -29.33 9.84
N GLY A 54 -13.26 -28.72 9.87
CA GLY A 54 -12.11 -29.19 9.10
C GLY A 54 -12.21 -28.92 7.61
N GLN A 55 -13.26 -28.24 7.14
CA GLN A 55 -13.43 -27.92 5.73
C GLN A 55 -12.27 -27.06 5.23
N ARG A 56 -11.73 -27.41 4.05
CA ARG A 56 -10.63 -26.65 3.45
C ARG A 56 -11.12 -25.30 2.92
N ALA A 57 -10.24 -24.31 3.07
CA ALA A 57 -10.43 -22.95 2.59
C ALA A 57 -9.12 -22.46 1.95
N ASP A 58 -8.78 -23.07 0.80
CA ASP A 58 -7.56 -22.77 0.06
C ASP A 58 -7.87 -21.82 -1.10
N ALA A 59 -6.96 -20.89 -1.38
CA ALA A 59 -7.06 -19.99 -2.52
C ALA A 59 -5.66 -19.61 -3.00
N ASP A 60 -5.47 -19.63 -4.32
CA ASP A 60 -4.21 -19.29 -4.97
C ASP A 60 -4.35 -17.97 -5.72
N ASN A 61 -3.23 -17.25 -5.83
CA ASN A 61 -3.15 -16.00 -6.61
C ASN A 61 -4.24 -14.98 -6.23
N ILE A 62 -4.39 -14.74 -4.94
CA ILE A 62 -5.42 -13.83 -4.43
C ILE A 62 -5.10 -12.34 -4.62
N ALA A 63 -3.87 -12.01 -4.98
CA ALA A 63 -3.46 -10.63 -5.26
C ALA A 63 -3.30 -10.45 -6.77
N PRO A 64 -4.11 -9.58 -7.41
CA PRO A 64 -4.01 -9.36 -8.85
C PRO A 64 -2.75 -8.59 -9.22
N THR A 65 -2.36 -8.70 -10.49
CA THR A 65 -1.29 -7.87 -11.07
C THR A 65 -1.73 -6.42 -11.12
N ALA A 66 -0.76 -5.50 -11.08
CA ALA A 66 -1.03 -4.08 -11.10
C ALA A 66 0.02 -3.31 -11.90
N TRP A 67 -0.41 -2.23 -12.55
CA TRP A 67 0.45 -1.22 -13.14
C TRP A 67 0.39 0.04 -12.29
N VAL A 68 1.56 0.55 -11.89
CA VAL A 68 1.67 1.76 -11.06
C VAL A 68 2.45 2.80 -11.85
N PRO A 69 1.76 3.76 -12.50
CA PRO A 69 2.43 4.81 -13.25
C PRO A 69 2.98 5.90 -12.32
N ASN A 70 3.98 6.63 -12.80
CA ASN A 70 4.49 7.82 -12.13
C ASN A 70 4.89 8.89 -13.15
N LEU A 71 4.79 10.14 -12.72
CA LEU A 71 5.10 11.30 -13.54
C LEU A 71 5.70 12.38 -12.65
N HIS A 72 6.84 12.96 -13.06
CA HIS A 72 7.55 13.95 -12.26
C HIS A 72 8.09 15.07 -13.13
N PHE A 73 8.00 16.29 -12.62
CA PHE A 73 8.61 17.46 -13.23
C PHE A 73 9.27 18.31 -12.15
N VAL A 74 10.48 18.78 -12.43
CA VAL A 74 11.26 19.63 -11.54
C VAL A 74 11.81 20.79 -12.36
N ALA A 75 11.75 22.01 -11.82
CA ALA A 75 12.32 23.18 -12.47
C ALA A 75 13.00 24.09 -11.46
N PRO A 76 14.26 24.51 -11.72
CA PRO A 76 14.87 25.56 -10.94
C PRO A 76 14.22 26.90 -11.29
N ILE A 77 14.06 27.77 -10.28
CA ILE A 77 13.65 29.17 -10.45
C ILE A 77 14.87 30.05 -10.54
N ASN A 78 15.83 29.83 -9.63
CA ASN A 78 17.12 30.48 -9.58
C ASN A 78 18.11 29.59 -8.79
N ASP A 79 19.25 30.14 -8.40
CA ASP A 79 20.27 29.36 -7.67
C ASP A 79 19.84 28.88 -6.29
N GLN A 80 18.79 29.49 -5.71
CA GLN A 80 18.33 29.19 -4.35
C GLN A 80 16.97 28.51 -4.31
N PHE A 81 16.10 28.74 -5.29
CA PHE A 81 14.74 28.25 -5.29
C PHE A 81 14.45 27.35 -6.49
N GLY A 82 13.62 26.35 -6.26
CA GLY A 82 13.08 25.49 -7.29
C GLY A 82 11.71 24.98 -6.89
N TRP A 83 11.01 24.38 -7.85
CA TRP A 83 9.70 23.76 -7.62
C TRP A 83 9.62 22.43 -8.35
N GLY A 84 8.67 21.60 -7.94
CA GLY A 84 8.41 20.32 -8.57
C GLY A 84 6.97 19.90 -8.42
N ALA A 85 6.54 19.04 -9.32
CA ALA A 85 5.23 18.44 -9.30
C ALA A 85 5.34 16.95 -9.63
N SER A 86 4.55 16.13 -8.95
CA SER A 86 4.59 14.68 -9.14
C SER A 86 3.19 14.10 -9.09
N ILE A 87 3.01 13.01 -9.85
CA ILE A 87 1.86 12.13 -9.75
C ILE A 87 2.38 10.75 -9.42
N THR A 88 2.03 10.23 -8.25
CA THR A 88 2.49 8.94 -7.75
C THR A 88 1.35 8.16 -7.12
N SER A 89 1.60 6.88 -6.82
CA SER A 89 0.70 6.06 -6.02
C SER A 89 1.51 5.49 -4.86
N ASN A 90 1.31 6.00 -3.66
CA ASN A 90 2.09 5.63 -2.48
C ASN A 90 1.49 4.46 -1.70
N TYR A 91 0.18 4.23 -1.85
CA TYR A 91 -0.55 3.18 -1.15
C TYR A 91 -1.48 2.48 -2.11
N GLY A 92 -1.56 1.18 -1.98
CA GLY A 92 -2.47 0.34 -2.73
C GLY A 92 -2.53 -1.05 -2.12
N LEU A 93 -3.67 -1.69 -2.27
CA LEU A 93 -3.88 -3.05 -1.79
C LEU A 93 -4.98 -3.67 -2.64
N ALA A 94 -4.77 -4.91 -3.06
CA ALA A 94 -5.82 -5.67 -3.72
C ALA A 94 -5.72 -7.14 -3.36
N THR A 95 -6.80 -7.70 -2.84
CA THR A 95 -6.99 -9.13 -2.68
C THR A 95 -8.37 -9.51 -3.20
N GLU A 96 -8.46 -10.64 -3.88
CA GLU A 96 -9.69 -11.12 -4.48
C GLU A 96 -9.78 -12.65 -4.38
N PHE A 97 -10.85 -13.11 -3.75
CA PHE A 97 -11.21 -14.51 -3.62
C PHE A 97 -12.45 -14.78 -4.49
N ASN A 98 -12.67 -16.04 -4.82
CA ASN A 98 -13.90 -16.42 -5.50
C ASN A 98 -15.12 -16.12 -4.60
N ASP A 99 -16.24 -15.76 -5.22
CA ASP A 99 -17.48 -15.41 -4.49
C ASP A 99 -18.00 -16.55 -3.63
N ASN A 100 -17.71 -17.80 -3.98
CA ASN A 100 -18.10 -19.00 -3.24
C ASN A 100 -16.97 -19.56 -2.35
N TYR A 101 -15.90 -18.80 -2.13
CA TYR A 101 -14.81 -19.20 -1.25
C TYR A 101 -15.31 -19.56 0.14
N ALA A 102 -14.83 -20.69 0.69
CA ALA A 102 -15.37 -21.23 1.94
C ALA A 102 -15.26 -20.25 3.12
N ALA A 103 -14.20 -19.47 3.20
CA ALA A 103 -14.00 -18.44 4.22
C ALA A 103 -14.37 -17.04 3.69
N GLY A 104 -15.45 -16.92 2.95
CA GLY A 104 -15.89 -15.68 2.32
C GLY A 104 -16.16 -14.54 3.28
N ILE A 105 -16.45 -14.84 4.54
CA ILE A 105 -16.61 -13.81 5.59
C ILE A 105 -15.31 -13.04 5.88
N TYR A 106 -14.16 -13.61 5.55
CA TYR A 106 -12.84 -13.01 5.72
C TYR A 106 -12.17 -12.66 4.39
N GLY A 107 -12.49 -13.39 3.33
CA GLY A 107 -11.91 -13.23 2.00
C GLY A 107 -12.60 -12.15 1.18
N GLY A 108 -13.45 -12.58 0.25
CA GLY A 108 -14.18 -11.68 -0.64
C GLY A 108 -13.24 -10.84 -1.50
N LYS A 109 -13.46 -9.53 -1.51
CA LYS A 109 -12.64 -8.57 -2.23
C LYS A 109 -12.29 -7.39 -1.34
N THR A 110 -11.02 -7.02 -1.34
CA THR A 110 -10.52 -5.81 -0.68
C THR A 110 -9.65 -5.09 -1.68
N ASP A 111 -10.02 -3.86 -2.04
CA ASP A 111 -9.31 -3.08 -3.06
C ASP A 111 -9.19 -1.63 -2.58
N LEU A 112 -7.97 -1.14 -2.54
CA LEU A 112 -7.65 0.26 -2.27
C LEU A 112 -6.71 0.75 -3.36
N GLN A 113 -7.09 1.82 -4.03
CA GLN A 113 -6.28 2.51 -5.03
C GLN A 113 -6.13 3.96 -4.65
N THR A 114 -4.91 4.48 -4.71
CA THR A 114 -4.64 5.89 -4.43
C THR A 114 -3.83 6.52 -5.54
N ILE A 115 -4.07 7.80 -5.77
CA ILE A 115 -3.25 8.66 -6.63
C ILE A 115 -2.89 9.88 -5.80
N ASN A 116 -1.59 10.18 -5.71
CA ASN A 116 -1.09 11.36 -5.01
C ASN A 116 -0.63 12.41 -6.00
N LEU A 117 -1.21 13.60 -5.92
CA LEU A 117 -0.76 14.79 -6.62
C LEU A 117 0.07 15.61 -5.63
N ASN A 118 1.35 15.80 -5.94
CA ASN A 118 2.27 16.55 -5.09
C ASN A 118 2.76 17.80 -5.80
N LEU A 119 2.75 18.91 -5.11
CA LEU A 119 3.37 20.17 -5.52
C LEU A 119 4.35 20.59 -4.44
N SER A 120 5.60 20.79 -4.82
CA SER A 120 6.69 21.06 -3.89
C SER A 120 7.50 22.29 -4.27
N GLY A 121 8.11 22.91 -3.26
CA GLY A 121 9.09 23.93 -3.42
C GLY A 121 10.32 23.64 -2.56
N ALA A 122 11.47 24.18 -2.95
CA ALA A 122 12.70 23.97 -2.24
C ALA A 122 13.55 25.23 -2.19
N TYR A 123 14.37 25.32 -1.13
CA TYR A 123 15.25 26.43 -0.86
C TYR A 123 16.65 25.92 -0.51
N ARG A 124 17.65 26.45 -1.21
CA ARG A 124 19.06 26.20 -0.90
C ARG A 124 19.60 27.32 -0.02
N LEU A 125 19.89 26.99 1.24
CA LEU A 125 20.43 27.92 2.21
C LEU A 125 21.89 28.30 1.88
N ASN A 126 22.69 27.25 1.58
CA ASN A 126 24.11 27.39 1.22
C ASN A 126 24.56 26.16 0.41
N ASN A 127 25.87 25.99 0.26
CA ASN A 127 26.38 24.83 -0.50
C ASN A 127 26.14 23.47 0.16
N SER A 128 25.79 23.45 1.43
CA SER A 128 25.64 22.23 2.23
C SER A 128 24.19 21.91 2.56
N TRP A 129 23.33 22.90 2.77
CA TRP A 129 21.99 22.70 3.30
C TRP A 129 20.91 23.13 2.32
N SER A 130 19.92 22.25 2.12
CA SER A 130 18.73 22.54 1.36
C SER A 130 17.49 22.03 2.11
N PHE A 131 16.38 22.71 1.91
CA PHE A 131 15.09 22.40 2.53
C PHE A 131 14.00 22.33 1.47
N GLY A 132 13.04 21.48 1.68
CA GLY A 132 11.90 21.35 0.78
C GLY A 132 10.61 21.17 1.54
N LEU A 133 9.53 21.63 0.94
CA LEU A 133 8.18 21.49 1.46
C LEU A 133 7.23 21.16 0.32
N GLY A 134 6.31 20.24 0.54
CA GLY A 134 5.33 19.83 -0.46
C GLY A 134 3.93 19.72 0.11
N PHE A 135 2.96 19.89 -0.78
CA PHE A 135 1.55 19.67 -0.51
C PHE A 135 1.09 18.45 -1.29
N ASP A 136 0.32 17.56 -0.62
CA ASP A 136 -0.21 16.33 -1.19
C ASP A 136 -1.75 16.39 -1.26
N ALA A 137 -2.29 16.09 -2.43
CA ALA A 137 -3.71 15.82 -2.62
C ALA A 137 -3.86 14.37 -3.06
N VAL A 138 -4.47 13.55 -2.21
CA VAL A 138 -4.60 12.10 -2.41
C VAL A 138 -6.04 11.78 -2.77
N TYR A 139 -6.26 11.25 -3.96
CA TYR A 139 -7.53 10.68 -4.36
C TYR A 139 -7.49 9.18 -4.12
N ALA A 140 -8.47 8.67 -3.38
CA ALA A 140 -8.54 7.26 -3.01
C ALA A 140 -9.88 6.66 -3.41
N LYS A 141 -9.82 5.41 -3.89
CA LYS A 141 -11.00 4.56 -4.13
C LYS A 141 -10.85 3.30 -3.30
N ALA A 142 -11.93 2.93 -2.61
CA ALA A 142 -11.97 1.72 -1.80
C ALA A 142 -13.19 0.88 -2.13
N LYS A 143 -13.00 -0.43 -2.12
CA LYS A 143 -14.07 -1.41 -2.30
C LYS A 143 -13.82 -2.61 -1.39
N ILE A 144 -14.84 -2.98 -0.63
CA ILE A 144 -14.80 -4.15 0.25
C ILE A 144 -16.05 -4.98 -0.03
N GLU A 145 -15.85 -6.27 -0.32
CA GLU A 145 -16.92 -7.25 -0.48
C GLU A 145 -16.64 -8.43 0.43
N ARG A 146 -17.68 -8.93 1.09
CA ARG A 146 -17.63 -10.15 1.90
C ARG A 146 -18.81 -11.04 1.57
N TYR A 147 -18.60 -12.34 1.69
CA TYR A 147 -19.58 -13.36 1.34
C TYR A 147 -19.82 -14.26 2.55
N ALA A 148 -20.96 -14.94 2.56
CA ALA A 148 -21.34 -15.81 3.67
C ALA A 148 -20.38 -17.01 3.82
N GLY A 149 -19.84 -17.51 2.73
CA GLY A 149 -18.98 -18.67 2.73
C GLY A 149 -19.70 -19.90 3.28
N SER A 150 -18.94 -20.86 3.76
CA SER A 150 -19.49 -22.08 4.37
C SER A 150 -20.18 -21.84 5.69
N LEU A 151 -19.90 -20.70 6.36
CA LEU A 151 -20.59 -20.31 7.58
C LEU A 151 -22.05 -19.97 7.32
N GLY A 152 -22.41 -19.46 6.15
CA GLY A 152 -23.76 -19.06 5.81
C GLY A 152 -24.79 -20.18 5.93
N PRO A 153 -24.64 -21.30 5.19
CA PRO A 153 -25.54 -22.45 5.33
C PRO A 153 -25.57 -23.02 6.74
N LEU A 154 -24.45 -23.08 7.43
CA LEU A 154 -24.35 -23.57 8.80
C LEU A 154 -25.15 -22.71 9.77
N LEU A 155 -25.00 -21.38 9.71
CA LEU A 155 -25.78 -20.45 10.52
C LEU A 155 -27.27 -20.52 10.18
N SER A 156 -27.62 -20.61 8.90
CA SER A 156 -28.99 -20.71 8.45
C SER A 156 -29.68 -21.93 9.08
N GLN A 157 -29.06 -23.11 9.03
CA GLN A 157 -29.58 -24.30 9.66
C GLN A 157 -29.73 -24.17 11.16
N GLN A 158 -28.74 -23.58 11.82
CA GLN A 158 -28.76 -23.37 13.27
C GLN A 158 -29.87 -22.43 13.69
N LEU A 159 -30.07 -21.31 12.97
CA LEU A 159 -31.14 -20.35 13.24
C LEU A 159 -32.51 -20.96 13.04
N ILE A 160 -32.71 -21.74 11.97
CA ILE A 160 -33.97 -22.46 11.71
C ILE A 160 -34.26 -23.45 12.84
N ALA A 161 -33.25 -24.18 13.30
CA ALA A 161 -33.39 -25.13 14.40
C ALA A 161 -33.78 -24.41 15.74
N GLN A 162 -33.44 -23.13 15.88
CA GLN A 162 -33.82 -22.31 17.03
C GLN A 162 -35.17 -21.61 16.87
N GLY A 163 -35.90 -21.90 15.80
CA GLY A 163 -37.21 -21.34 15.55
C GLY A 163 -37.29 -20.10 14.68
N VAL A 164 -36.18 -19.66 14.11
CA VAL A 164 -36.17 -18.55 13.14
C VAL A 164 -36.83 -19.01 11.84
N PRO A 165 -37.78 -18.26 11.26
CA PRO A 165 -38.37 -18.60 9.98
C PRO A 165 -37.31 -18.72 8.88
N ALA A 166 -37.41 -19.79 8.07
CA ALA A 166 -36.45 -20.08 7.00
C ALA A 166 -36.34 -18.91 5.99
N SER A 167 -37.42 -18.18 5.76
CA SER A 167 -37.45 -17.04 4.84
C SER A 167 -36.53 -15.91 5.26
N LEU A 168 -36.24 -15.76 6.55
CA LEU A 168 -35.31 -14.73 7.06
C LEU A 168 -33.85 -15.07 6.79
N THR A 169 -33.54 -16.33 6.48
CA THR A 169 -32.16 -16.79 6.24
C THR A 169 -31.79 -16.81 4.76
N ASN A 170 -32.67 -16.40 3.86
CA ASN A 170 -32.43 -16.46 2.40
C ASN A 170 -31.20 -15.64 1.96
N GLY A 171 -30.86 -14.60 2.70
CA GLY A 171 -29.71 -13.74 2.39
C GLY A 171 -28.36 -14.26 2.90
N ILE A 172 -28.33 -15.41 3.60
CA ILE A 172 -27.08 -15.98 4.14
C ILE A 172 -26.94 -17.47 3.84
N ASN A 173 -27.93 -18.10 3.25
CA ASN A 173 -28.02 -19.57 3.12
C ASN A 173 -27.16 -20.18 2.02
N THR A 174 -26.49 -19.37 1.22
CA THR A 174 -25.54 -19.84 0.19
C THR A 174 -24.17 -19.23 0.39
N PRO A 175 -23.07 -19.94 0.05
CA PRO A 175 -21.72 -19.41 0.22
C PRO A 175 -21.44 -18.12 -0.55
N ASP A 176 -22.13 -17.88 -1.67
CA ASP A 176 -21.99 -16.68 -2.50
C ASP A 176 -22.94 -15.54 -2.13
N SER A 177 -23.69 -15.68 -1.04
CA SER A 177 -24.49 -14.56 -0.50
C SER A 177 -23.57 -13.40 -0.12
N GLN A 178 -23.78 -12.24 -0.75
CA GLN A 178 -22.95 -11.05 -0.51
C GLN A 178 -23.40 -10.33 0.74
N ILE A 179 -22.77 -10.65 1.87
CA ILE A 179 -23.15 -10.12 3.20
C ILE A 179 -22.63 -8.72 3.47
N ALA A 180 -21.66 -8.25 2.68
CA ALA A 180 -21.19 -6.86 2.74
C ALA A 180 -20.69 -6.41 1.37
N HIS A 181 -21.06 -5.20 0.99
CA HIS A 181 -20.54 -4.50 -0.16
C HIS A 181 -20.41 -3.03 0.19
N LEU A 182 -19.16 -2.55 0.25
CA LEU A 182 -18.84 -1.16 0.49
C LEU A 182 -18.06 -0.63 -0.70
N LYS A 183 -18.42 0.55 -1.17
CA LYS A 183 -17.73 1.22 -2.28
C LYS A 183 -17.77 2.72 -2.04
N GLY A 184 -16.60 3.35 -2.14
CA GLY A 184 -16.51 4.80 -1.99
C GLY A 184 -15.23 5.36 -2.57
N ASP A 185 -15.24 6.65 -2.80
CA ASP A 185 -14.07 7.42 -3.23
C ASP A 185 -14.06 8.75 -2.49
N GLU A 186 -12.88 9.31 -2.28
CA GLU A 186 -12.72 10.59 -1.60
C GLU A 186 -11.31 11.14 -1.78
N TRP A 187 -11.18 12.46 -1.57
CA TRP A 187 -9.91 13.15 -1.49
C TRP A 187 -9.47 13.28 -0.03
N GLY A 188 -8.17 13.18 0.18
CA GLY A 188 -7.52 13.55 1.43
C GLY A 188 -6.32 14.43 1.15
N PHE A 189 -5.86 15.16 2.17
CA PHE A 189 -4.79 16.14 2.01
C PHE A 189 -3.72 15.93 3.05
N GLY A 190 -2.48 16.19 2.66
CA GLY A 190 -1.34 16.08 3.51
C GLY A 190 -0.21 16.98 3.04
N TRP A 191 0.94 16.82 3.67
CA TRP A 191 2.13 17.58 3.35
C TRP A 191 3.36 16.72 3.57
N ASN A 192 4.46 17.14 2.97
CA ASN A 192 5.75 16.51 3.16
C ASN A 192 6.85 17.56 3.24
N ALA A 193 7.92 17.22 3.89
CA ALA A 193 9.06 18.09 4.07
C ALA A 193 10.35 17.29 3.95
N GLY A 194 11.42 17.95 3.59
CA GLY A 194 12.73 17.31 3.49
C GLY A 194 13.87 18.25 3.79
N ILE A 195 14.96 17.65 4.22
CA ILE A 195 16.24 18.29 4.45
C ILE A 195 17.30 17.52 3.67
N LEU A 196 18.20 18.22 3.02
CA LEU A 196 19.37 17.64 2.37
C LEU A 196 20.61 18.28 2.91
N TYR A 197 21.54 17.47 3.36
CA TYR A 197 22.88 17.88 3.75
C TYR A 197 23.89 17.33 2.75
N GLU A 198 24.63 18.22 2.10
CA GLU A 198 25.71 17.90 1.18
C GLU A 198 27.05 18.27 1.82
N LEU A 199 27.83 17.27 2.24
CA LEU A 199 29.20 17.50 2.65
C LEU A 199 30.04 17.95 1.43
N ASP A 200 29.79 17.27 0.32
CA ASP A 200 30.25 17.58 -1.03
C ASP A 200 29.30 16.92 -2.04
N LYS A 201 29.63 16.91 -3.32
CA LYS A 201 28.79 16.28 -4.36
C LYS A 201 28.68 14.76 -4.21
N ASP A 202 29.67 14.14 -3.61
CA ASP A 202 29.81 12.70 -3.51
C ASP A 202 29.31 12.12 -2.18
N ASN A 203 29.03 12.98 -1.21
CA ASN A 203 28.59 12.57 0.14
C ASN A 203 27.41 13.42 0.58
N ARG A 204 26.25 12.79 0.63
CA ARG A 204 24.97 13.45 0.93
C ARG A 204 24.10 12.62 1.86
N TRP A 205 23.31 13.31 2.68
CA TRP A 205 22.33 12.70 3.56
C TRP A 205 21.01 13.48 3.48
N GLY A 206 19.91 12.74 3.53
CA GLY A 206 18.57 13.30 3.49
C GLY A 206 17.74 12.83 4.67
N LEU A 207 16.89 13.71 5.16
CA LEU A 207 15.85 13.40 6.14
C LEU A 207 14.52 13.87 5.58
N THR A 208 13.53 13.01 5.56
CA THR A 208 12.21 13.33 5.02
C THR A 208 11.10 12.97 6.00
N TYR A 209 10.02 13.72 5.91
CA TYR A 209 8.77 13.48 6.62
C TYR A 209 7.60 13.59 5.66
N ARG A 210 6.69 12.63 5.73
CA ARG A 210 5.40 12.67 5.05
C ARG A 210 4.29 12.57 6.09
N SER A 211 3.36 13.51 6.03
CA SER A 211 2.26 13.56 7.00
C SER A 211 1.27 12.41 6.80
N GLU A 212 0.52 12.13 7.86
CA GLU A 212 -0.69 11.33 7.79
C GLU A 212 -1.68 11.98 6.81
N VAL A 213 -2.40 11.14 6.08
CA VAL A 213 -3.51 11.58 5.23
C VAL A 213 -4.78 10.87 5.69
N LYS A 214 -5.75 11.64 6.14
CA LYS A 214 -7.05 11.13 6.57
C LYS A 214 -8.02 11.15 5.39
N ILE A 215 -8.52 9.97 5.03
CA ILE A 215 -9.53 9.81 3.98
C ILE A 215 -10.86 9.48 4.64
N ASP A 216 -11.81 10.39 4.56
CA ASP A 216 -13.18 10.21 5.06
C ASP A 216 -14.08 9.77 3.89
N PHE A 217 -14.08 8.48 3.58
CA PHE A 217 -14.90 7.95 2.49
C PHE A 217 -16.38 8.13 2.79
N GLU A 218 -17.10 8.62 1.79
CA GLU A 218 -18.56 8.56 1.72
C GLU A 218 -18.93 7.70 0.53
N GLY A 219 -19.85 6.77 0.71
CA GLY A 219 -20.19 5.85 -0.35
C GLY A 219 -21.40 4.99 -0.04
N ASP A 220 -21.50 3.91 -0.80
CA ASP A 220 -22.63 3.01 -0.78
C ASP A 220 -22.32 1.74 0.02
N TYR A 221 -23.32 1.30 0.75
CA TYR A 221 -23.31 0.04 1.49
C TYR A 221 -24.56 -0.78 1.18
N LYS A 222 -24.39 -2.07 0.99
CA LYS A 222 -25.50 -3.04 0.92
C LYS A 222 -25.07 -4.38 1.49
N SER A 223 -26.06 -5.15 1.93
CA SER A 223 -25.88 -6.50 2.45
C SER A 223 -27.11 -7.34 2.12
N SER A 224 -26.87 -8.60 1.76
CA SER A 224 -27.96 -9.56 1.53
C SER A 224 -28.69 -9.98 2.80
N ILE A 225 -28.10 -9.74 3.99
CA ILE A 225 -28.66 -10.14 5.28
C ILE A 225 -30.00 -9.44 5.51
N ASN A 226 -30.98 -10.20 6.00
CA ASN A 226 -32.26 -9.64 6.39
C ASN A 226 -32.09 -8.75 7.65
N PRO A 227 -32.59 -7.49 7.65
CA PRO A 227 -32.48 -6.59 8.79
C PRO A 227 -33.04 -7.15 10.10
N ASN A 228 -34.02 -8.02 10.03
CA ASN A 228 -34.60 -8.66 11.23
C ASN A 228 -33.61 -9.55 11.98
N LEU A 229 -32.50 -9.94 11.34
CA LEU A 229 -31.42 -10.71 11.97
C LEU A 229 -30.30 -9.84 12.52
N ASN A 230 -30.37 -8.51 12.39
CA ASN A 230 -29.26 -7.62 12.76
C ASN A 230 -28.88 -7.72 14.24
N ASN A 231 -29.84 -7.89 15.16
CA ASN A 231 -29.55 -8.04 16.59
C ASN A 231 -28.78 -9.32 16.88
N ILE A 232 -29.14 -10.43 16.21
CA ILE A 232 -28.50 -11.74 16.43
C ILE A 232 -27.13 -11.77 15.75
N LEU A 233 -27.08 -11.44 14.46
CA LEU A 233 -25.86 -11.56 13.67
C LEU A 233 -24.86 -10.45 13.99
N GLY A 234 -25.34 -9.26 14.37
CA GLY A 234 -24.48 -8.17 14.79
C GLY A 234 -23.72 -8.48 16.07
N SER A 235 -24.34 -9.21 17.00
CA SER A 235 -23.66 -9.68 18.22
C SER A 235 -22.56 -10.69 17.92
N MET A 236 -22.60 -11.33 16.76
CA MET A 236 -21.58 -12.24 16.25
C MET A 236 -20.50 -11.55 15.41
N GLY A 237 -20.57 -10.23 15.26
CA GLY A 237 -19.63 -9.45 14.46
C GLY A 237 -19.89 -9.48 12.95
N LEU A 238 -21.05 -9.97 12.50
CA LEU A 238 -21.42 -10.00 11.09
C LEU A 238 -21.94 -8.62 10.61
N PRO A 239 -21.83 -8.33 9.30
CA PRO A 239 -22.26 -7.04 8.76
C PRO A 239 -23.75 -6.75 8.94
N TYR A 240 -24.09 -5.46 8.93
CA TYR A 240 -25.45 -4.97 9.04
C TYR A 240 -26.26 -5.32 7.79
N GLY A 241 -27.40 -5.96 7.95
CA GLY A 241 -28.27 -6.40 6.85
C GLY A 241 -29.15 -5.29 6.30
N THR A 242 -29.27 -5.24 4.98
CA THR A 242 -30.15 -4.32 4.25
C THR A 242 -31.09 -5.02 3.27
N MET A 243 -31.10 -6.37 3.25
CA MET A 243 -31.87 -7.18 2.30
C MET A 243 -31.61 -6.77 0.83
N GLY A 244 -30.35 -6.44 0.51
CA GLY A 244 -29.95 -6.02 -0.82
C GLY A 244 -30.22 -4.55 -1.14
N ALA A 245 -30.82 -3.79 -0.24
CA ALA A 245 -31.01 -2.35 -0.44
C ALA A 245 -29.70 -1.58 -0.22
N THR A 246 -29.45 -0.59 -1.06
CA THR A 246 -28.29 0.28 -0.96
C THR A 246 -28.61 1.43 -0.01
N GLN A 247 -27.68 1.74 0.89
CA GLN A 247 -27.78 2.90 1.76
C GLN A 247 -26.42 3.62 1.84
N ASN A 248 -26.45 4.86 2.31
CA ASN A 248 -25.23 5.63 2.51
C ASN A 248 -24.42 5.09 3.67
N GLY A 249 -23.12 5.08 3.51
CA GLY A 249 -22.17 4.71 4.55
C GLY A 249 -20.94 5.60 4.52
N SER A 250 -20.25 5.67 5.64
CA SER A 250 -18.99 6.39 5.76
C SER A 250 -17.94 5.53 6.44
N LEU A 251 -16.68 5.69 6.03
CA LEU A 251 -15.54 4.99 6.59
C LEU A 251 -14.33 5.90 6.55
N THR A 252 -13.61 6.01 7.67
CA THR A 252 -12.36 6.76 7.74
C THR A 252 -11.17 5.82 7.61
N LEU A 253 -10.27 6.15 6.70
CA LEU A 253 -8.99 5.48 6.52
C LEU A 253 -7.86 6.46 6.78
N ASN A 254 -6.97 6.12 7.70
CA ASN A 254 -5.78 6.90 7.98
C ASN A 254 -4.59 6.30 7.25
N LEU A 255 -4.07 7.01 6.24
CA LEU A 255 -2.81 6.66 5.60
C LEU A 255 -1.68 7.19 6.48
N PRO A 256 -0.74 6.35 6.93
CA PRO A 256 0.17 6.70 8.00
C PRO A 256 1.23 7.72 7.61
N GLU A 257 1.74 8.45 8.59
CA GLU A 257 2.92 9.27 8.43
C GLU A 257 4.19 8.41 8.31
N MET A 258 5.22 8.97 7.68
CA MET A 258 6.49 8.28 7.48
C MET A 258 7.67 9.22 7.66
N TRP A 259 8.71 8.72 8.32
CA TRP A 259 10.02 9.33 8.41
C TRP A 259 11.03 8.49 7.65
N GLU A 260 11.96 9.12 6.94
CA GLU A 260 13.02 8.39 6.24
C GLU A 260 14.35 9.15 6.35
N ILE A 261 15.40 8.41 6.66
CA ILE A 261 16.78 8.86 6.61
C ILE A 261 17.46 8.15 5.44
N SER A 262 18.15 8.90 4.61
CA SER A 262 18.86 8.38 3.44
C SER A 262 20.30 8.87 3.40
N GLY A 263 21.18 8.04 2.87
CA GLY A 263 22.57 8.39 2.64
C GLY A 263 23.07 7.96 1.28
N TYR A 264 23.97 8.73 0.71
CA TYR A 264 24.66 8.43 -0.54
C TYR A 264 26.13 8.83 -0.39
N ASN A 265 27.03 7.87 -0.67
CA ASN A 265 28.47 8.10 -0.61
C ASN A 265 29.15 7.47 -1.83
N ARG A 266 29.85 8.29 -2.59
CA ARG A 266 30.67 7.82 -3.70
C ARG A 266 32.03 7.44 -3.17
N VAL A 267 32.24 6.14 -2.94
CA VAL A 267 33.44 5.61 -2.27
C VAL A 267 34.62 5.41 -3.19
N ALA A 268 34.39 5.43 -4.50
CA ALA A 268 35.42 5.31 -5.52
C ALA A 268 34.94 6.04 -6.79
N PRO A 269 35.82 6.30 -7.79
CA PRO A 269 35.42 7.05 -8.99
C PRO A 269 34.21 6.48 -9.75
N GLN A 270 34.03 5.16 -9.71
CA GLN A 270 32.94 4.47 -10.42
C GLN A 270 31.95 3.78 -9.49
N TRP A 271 32.09 3.91 -8.16
CA TRP A 271 31.26 3.20 -7.19
C TRP A 271 30.69 4.12 -6.14
N ALA A 272 29.39 3.96 -5.90
CA ALA A 272 28.70 4.58 -4.79
C ALA A 272 27.96 3.53 -3.96
N ILE A 273 27.84 3.79 -2.68
CA ILE A 273 26.95 3.08 -1.76
C ILE A 273 25.81 3.99 -1.35
N HIS A 274 24.66 3.43 -1.11
CA HIS A 274 23.49 4.18 -0.63
C HIS A 274 22.66 3.31 0.28
N TYR A 275 22.03 3.95 1.22
CA TYR A 275 21.31 3.28 2.29
C TYR A 275 20.18 4.16 2.79
N SER A 276 19.16 3.53 3.35
CA SER A 276 18.03 4.24 3.93
C SER A 276 17.37 3.43 5.03
N MET A 277 16.71 4.15 5.93
CA MET A 277 15.84 3.59 6.95
C MET A 277 14.56 4.42 6.98
N ALA A 278 13.42 3.76 6.79
CA ALA A 278 12.11 4.38 6.87
C ALA A 278 11.35 3.84 8.08
N TYR A 279 10.65 4.73 8.75
CA TYR A 279 9.76 4.41 9.87
C TYR A 279 8.37 4.90 9.51
N THR A 280 7.39 3.97 9.51
CA THR A 280 6.01 4.26 9.15
C THR A 280 5.12 4.03 10.36
N SER A 281 4.32 5.05 10.71
CA SER A 281 3.43 5.04 11.88
C SER A 281 2.12 4.28 11.58
N TRP A 282 2.22 3.00 11.24
CA TRP A 282 1.06 2.17 10.93
C TRP A 282 0.11 1.99 12.12
N SER A 283 0.54 2.33 13.34
CA SER A 283 -0.36 2.38 14.51
C SER A 283 -1.51 3.38 14.34
N GLN A 284 -1.45 4.28 13.37
CA GLN A 284 -2.56 5.16 13.00
C GLN A 284 -3.69 4.40 12.29
N PHE A 285 -3.43 3.21 11.77
CA PHE A 285 -4.43 2.32 11.16
C PHE A 285 -4.84 1.23 12.15
N GLN A 286 -5.96 1.46 12.86
CA GLN A 286 -6.42 0.56 13.92
C GLN A 286 -7.62 -0.27 13.52
N GLU A 287 -8.49 0.25 12.65
CA GLU A 287 -9.74 -0.41 12.31
C GLU A 287 -10.25 -0.01 10.93
N LEU A 288 -11.07 -0.87 10.35
CA LEU A 288 -11.97 -0.56 9.25
C LEU A 288 -13.39 -0.56 9.81
N LYS A 289 -14.01 0.61 9.94
CA LYS A 289 -15.33 0.75 10.53
C LYS A 289 -16.20 1.62 9.64
N ALA A 290 -17.22 1.02 9.04
CA ALA A 290 -18.22 1.72 8.26
C ALA A 290 -19.45 2.00 9.12
N LYS A 291 -19.93 3.24 9.05
CA LYS A 291 -21.13 3.70 9.77
C LYS A 291 -22.18 4.19 8.79
N GLY A 292 -23.45 3.96 9.14
CA GLY A 292 -24.59 4.52 8.44
C GLY A 292 -24.96 5.92 8.98
N ASP A 293 -25.93 6.57 8.31
CA ASP A 293 -26.38 7.92 8.64
C ASP A 293 -26.94 8.04 10.06
N SER A 294 -27.50 6.93 10.59
CA SER A 294 -28.04 6.89 11.96
C SER A 294 -26.98 6.50 13.01
N GLY A 295 -25.70 6.43 12.61
CA GLY A 295 -24.60 6.05 13.50
C GLY A 295 -24.46 4.54 13.73
N GLN A 296 -25.29 3.71 13.09
CA GLN A 296 -25.19 2.24 13.20
C GLN A 296 -23.89 1.75 12.54
N THR A 297 -23.28 0.72 13.14
CA THR A 297 -22.12 0.05 12.56
C THR A 297 -22.57 -0.88 11.43
N LEU A 298 -22.12 -0.60 10.21
CA LEU A 298 -22.44 -1.41 9.04
C LEU A 298 -21.44 -2.55 8.84
N PHE A 299 -20.16 -2.25 9.04
CA PHE A 299 -19.07 -3.19 8.90
C PHE A 299 -17.96 -2.82 9.88
N TYR A 300 -17.33 -3.80 10.47
CA TYR A 300 -16.23 -3.58 11.41
C TYR A 300 -15.16 -4.66 11.24
N LYS A 301 -13.91 -4.23 11.21
CA LYS A 301 -12.74 -5.11 11.31
C LYS A 301 -11.66 -4.44 12.14
N ASP A 302 -11.21 -5.14 13.18
CA ASP A 302 -10.07 -4.72 13.99
C ASP A 302 -8.78 -5.08 13.25
N GLU A 303 -8.00 -4.08 12.91
CA GLU A 303 -6.72 -4.26 12.21
C GLU A 303 -5.53 -4.16 13.18
N GLY A 304 -5.56 -3.23 14.10
CA GLY A 304 -4.59 -3.11 15.19
C GLY A 304 -3.14 -3.06 14.74
N PHE A 305 -2.84 -2.36 13.64
CA PHE A 305 -1.49 -2.30 13.09
C PHE A 305 -0.52 -1.63 14.08
N ARG A 306 0.74 -2.03 14.02
CA ARG A 306 1.84 -1.44 14.77
C ARG A 306 2.77 -0.69 13.84
N ASP A 307 3.57 0.21 14.40
CA ASP A 307 4.60 0.91 13.64
C ASP A 307 5.61 -0.08 13.07
N ALA A 308 6.10 0.23 11.88
CA ALA A 308 6.99 -0.65 11.14
C ALA A 308 8.14 0.13 10.51
N TYR A 309 9.23 -0.54 10.24
CA TYR A 309 10.41 0.04 9.62
C TYR A 309 10.81 -0.72 8.36
N ARG A 310 11.59 -0.03 7.52
CA ARG A 310 12.22 -0.60 6.33
C ARG A 310 13.67 -0.16 6.29
N ILE A 311 14.57 -1.11 6.07
CA ILE A 311 16.00 -0.85 5.91
C ILE A 311 16.40 -1.28 4.52
N ALA A 312 17.17 -0.44 3.82
CA ALA A 312 17.67 -0.72 2.48
C ALA A 312 19.13 -0.36 2.34
N LEU A 313 19.85 -1.17 1.58
CA LEU A 313 21.26 -0.98 1.24
C LEU A 313 21.45 -1.28 -0.23
N GLY A 314 22.19 -0.44 -0.94
CA GLY A 314 22.45 -0.64 -2.34
C GLY A 314 23.78 -0.06 -2.79
N THR A 315 24.11 -0.35 -4.04
CA THR A 315 25.30 0.16 -4.70
C THR A 315 25.00 0.54 -6.15
N THR A 316 25.73 1.53 -6.63
CA THR A 316 25.69 2.00 -8.02
C THR A 316 27.07 1.89 -8.64
N TYR A 317 27.15 1.30 -9.81
CA TYR A 317 28.37 1.22 -10.61
C TYR A 317 28.22 2.10 -11.84
N TYR A 318 29.03 3.16 -11.91
CA TYR A 318 29.10 4.08 -13.05
C TYR A 318 30.11 3.52 -14.05
N TYR A 319 29.62 2.73 -15.01
CA TYR A 319 30.48 2.04 -15.99
C TYR A 319 31.13 3.03 -16.95
N ASP A 320 30.29 3.85 -17.60
CA ASP A 320 30.75 4.93 -18.49
C ASP A 320 29.68 6.04 -18.53
N LYS A 321 29.79 6.98 -19.45
CA LYS A 321 28.83 8.07 -19.61
C LYS A 321 27.45 7.63 -20.11
N ASN A 322 27.33 6.40 -20.67
CA ASN A 322 26.08 5.88 -21.21
C ASN A 322 25.43 4.86 -20.25
N TRP A 323 26.23 4.04 -19.55
CA TRP A 323 25.73 2.92 -18.75
C TRP A 323 25.99 3.11 -17.27
N THR A 324 24.93 2.89 -16.49
CA THR A 324 24.99 2.85 -15.02
C THR A 324 24.23 1.62 -14.55
N PHE A 325 24.81 0.89 -13.60
CA PHE A 325 24.22 -0.33 -13.06
C PHE A 325 23.96 -0.17 -11.56
N ARG A 326 22.89 -0.77 -11.06
CA ARG A 326 22.49 -0.71 -9.67
C ARG A 326 22.08 -2.08 -9.17
N THR A 327 22.27 -2.28 -7.88
CA THR A 327 21.70 -3.41 -7.15
C THR A 327 21.38 -2.98 -5.73
N GLY A 328 20.48 -3.68 -5.09
CA GLY A 328 20.11 -3.37 -3.72
C GLY A 328 19.39 -4.50 -3.03
N ILE A 329 19.39 -4.43 -1.71
CA ILE A 329 18.64 -5.32 -0.82
C ILE A 329 17.85 -4.46 0.17
N ALA A 330 16.70 -4.97 0.61
CA ALA A 330 15.92 -4.31 1.63
C ALA A 330 15.16 -5.32 2.48
N TYR A 331 14.86 -4.91 3.70
CA TYR A 331 14.02 -5.65 4.63
C TYR A 331 12.85 -4.76 5.06
N ASP A 332 11.64 -5.27 4.88
CA ASP A 332 10.40 -4.66 5.35
C ASP A 332 9.88 -5.41 6.57
N ASP A 333 9.75 -4.71 7.69
CA ASP A 333 9.08 -5.20 8.88
C ASP A 333 7.56 -5.10 8.70
N SER A 334 6.84 -6.18 8.99
CA SER A 334 5.37 -6.17 8.87
C SER A 334 4.73 -5.33 9.98
N PRO A 335 3.78 -4.44 9.65
CA PRO A 335 3.02 -3.70 10.66
C PRO A 335 1.93 -4.53 11.33
N VAL A 336 1.63 -5.74 10.85
CA VAL A 336 0.53 -6.55 11.36
C VAL A 336 1.00 -7.40 12.53
N PRO A 337 0.42 -7.22 13.75
CA PRO A 337 0.70 -8.10 14.88
C PRO A 337 0.24 -9.54 14.58
N ALA A 338 0.88 -10.51 15.21
CA ALA A 338 0.60 -11.94 14.99
C ALA A 338 -0.87 -12.32 15.26
N ASP A 339 -1.51 -11.68 16.24
CA ASP A 339 -2.90 -11.91 16.62
C ASP A 339 -3.92 -11.12 15.78
N LYS A 340 -3.45 -10.28 14.86
CA LYS A 340 -4.29 -9.44 13.97
C LYS A 340 -4.16 -9.80 12.50
N ARG A 341 -3.45 -10.86 12.17
CA ARG A 341 -3.27 -11.29 10.79
C ARG A 341 -4.59 -11.69 10.15
N SER A 342 -4.73 -11.37 8.86
CA SER A 342 -5.96 -11.64 8.10
C SER A 342 -5.64 -12.04 6.67
N ILE A 343 -6.59 -12.71 6.02
CA ILE A 343 -6.46 -13.08 4.61
C ILE A 343 -6.87 -11.94 3.67
N SER A 344 -7.60 -10.94 4.16
CA SER A 344 -8.00 -9.77 3.36
C SER A 344 -6.86 -8.75 3.19
N ILE A 345 -5.97 -8.66 4.16
CA ILE A 345 -4.75 -7.86 4.13
C ILE A 345 -3.59 -8.76 4.57
N PRO A 346 -3.22 -9.74 3.75
CA PRO A 346 -2.14 -10.65 4.10
C PRO A 346 -0.81 -9.89 4.03
N ASP A 347 -0.14 -9.83 5.15
CA ASP A 347 1.13 -9.12 5.27
C ASP A 347 2.10 -9.89 6.16
N GLN A 348 3.38 -9.79 5.85
CA GLN A 348 4.46 -10.49 6.51
C GLN A 348 5.75 -9.72 6.31
N ASP A 349 6.78 -10.06 7.10
CA ASP A 349 8.12 -9.53 6.88
C ASP A 349 8.61 -9.94 5.49
N ARG A 350 9.27 -9.02 4.79
CA ARG A 350 9.68 -9.23 3.40
C ARG A 350 11.13 -8.84 3.17
N LEU A 351 11.79 -9.64 2.34
CA LEU A 351 13.12 -9.36 1.84
C LEU A 351 13.04 -8.98 0.36
N TRP A 352 13.75 -7.91 -0.01
CA TRP A 352 13.85 -7.42 -1.38
C TRP A 352 15.24 -7.67 -1.94
N LEU A 353 15.30 -8.16 -3.17
CA LEU A 353 16.51 -8.22 -3.99
C LEU A 353 16.24 -7.48 -5.29
N SER A 354 17.10 -6.52 -5.63
CA SER A 354 16.87 -5.64 -6.77
C SER A 354 18.10 -5.48 -7.64
N ALA A 355 17.88 -5.30 -8.94
CA ALA A 355 18.89 -4.95 -9.91
C ALA A 355 18.30 -3.99 -10.93
N GLY A 356 19.12 -3.12 -11.47
CA GLY A 356 18.67 -2.15 -12.45
C GLY A 356 19.82 -1.53 -13.23
N LEU A 357 19.44 -0.80 -14.27
CA LEU A 357 20.39 -0.09 -15.11
C LEU A 357 19.77 1.20 -15.64
N THR A 358 20.63 2.13 -16.01
CA THR A 358 20.30 3.32 -16.79
C THR A 358 21.13 3.32 -18.06
N TYR A 359 20.47 3.59 -19.17
CA TYR A 359 21.12 3.91 -20.44
C TYR A 359 20.85 5.36 -20.81
N ALA A 360 21.91 6.15 -20.91
CA ALA A 360 21.86 7.54 -21.35
C ALA A 360 22.06 7.59 -22.87
N PHE A 361 21.02 8.02 -23.60
CA PHE A 361 21.09 8.22 -25.03
C PHE A 361 22.04 9.37 -25.39
N ASN A 362 22.01 10.41 -24.56
CA ASN A 362 22.83 11.61 -24.63
C ASN A 362 22.84 12.31 -23.28
N GLU A 363 23.28 13.54 -23.21
CA GLU A 363 23.31 14.32 -21.96
C GLU A 363 21.90 14.72 -21.45
N ASP A 364 20.88 14.65 -22.31
CA ASP A 364 19.54 15.13 -22.02
C ASP A 364 18.54 14.01 -21.72
N ALA A 365 18.71 12.87 -22.37
CA ALA A 365 17.72 11.78 -22.33
C ALA A 365 18.32 10.47 -21.83
N SER A 366 17.57 9.78 -20.96
CA SER A 366 17.95 8.47 -20.45
C SER A 366 16.72 7.59 -20.20
N ILE A 367 16.95 6.30 -20.12
CA ILE A 367 15.95 5.32 -19.74
C ILE A 367 16.50 4.47 -18.59
N ASP A 368 15.65 4.23 -17.58
CA ASP A 368 15.93 3.35 -16.47
C ASP A 368 15.10 2.07 -16.60
N VAL A 369 15.71 0.95 -16.29
CA VAL A 369 15.04 -0.35 -16.19
C VAL A 369 15.44 -0.99 -14.89
N GLY A 370 14.49 -1.54 -14.16
CA GLY A 370 14.75 -2.18 -12.89
C GLY A 370 13.84 -3.38 -12.66
N ALA A 371 14.33 -4.31 -11.86
CA ALA A 371 13.57 -5.45 -11.41
C ALA A 371 13.84 -5.71 -9.92
N SER A 372 12.81 -6.14 -9.21
CA SER A 372 12.92 -6.53 -7.82
C SER A 372 12.18 -7.85 -7.60
N TYR A 373 12.77 -8.71 -6.79
CA TYR A 373 12.12 -9.88 -6.24
C TYR A 373 11.86 -9.64 -4.76
N MET A 374 10.61 -9.79 -4.35
CA MET A 374 10.16 -9.63 -2.98
C MET A 374 9.74 -11.00 -2.44
N HIS A 375 10.39 -11.43 -1.37
CA HIS A 375 10.08 -12.70 -0.72
C HIS A 375 9.50 -12.44 0.66
N GLY A 376 8.24 -12.86 0.86
CA GLY A 376 7.56 -12.77 2.14
C GLY A 376 7.78 -14.02 2.99
N GLN A 377 7.86 -13.83 4.29
CA GLN A 377 7.91 -14.93 5.26
C GLN A 377 6.56 -15.64 5.28
N ASN A 378 6.57 -16.97 5.30
CA ASN A 378 5.34 -17.74 5.50
C ASN A 378 4.83 -17.54 6.93
N VAL A 379 3.52 -17.29 7.07
CA VAL A 379 2.92 -17.05 8.38
C VAL A 379 1.69 -17.91 8.58
N LYS A 380 1.53 -18.42 9.81
CA LYS A 380 0.37 -19.19 10.26
C LYS A 380 -0.40 -18.35 11.27
N PHE A 381 -1.71 -18.35 11.15
CA PHE A 381 -2.57 -17.59 12.06
C PHE A 381 -3.99 -18.15 12.07
N THR A 382 -4.77 -17.73 13.06
CA THR A 382 -6.19 -18.03 13.16
C THR A 382 -6.97 -16.74 13.02
N GLU A 383 -8.00 -16.74 12.19
CA GLU A 383 -8.91 -15.61 12.01
C GLU A 383 -10.31 -16.02 12.46
N GLY A 384 -10.95 -15.15 13.26
CA GLY A 384 -12.25 -15.41 13.83
C GLY A 384 -12.23 -16.22 15.12
N GLU A 385 -13.40 -16.41 15.69
CA GLU A 385 -13.62 -17.09 16.96
C GLU A 385 -14.77 -18.10 16.87
N GLY A 386 -14.74 -19.12 17.72
CA GLY A 386 -15.79 -20.11 17.81
C GLY A 386 -16.06 -20.84 16.49
N PRO A 387 -17.34 -21.00 16.07
CA PRO A 387 -17.68 -21.69 14.82
C PRO A 387 -17.17 -20.99 13.56
N ALA A 388 -16.86 -19.71 13.63
CA ALA A 388 -16.34 -18.91 12.54
C ALA A 388 -14.81 -18.92 12.43
N ALA A 389 -14.11 -19.60 13.32
CA ALA A 389 -12.64 -19.64 13.33
C ALA A 389 -12.08 -20.49 12.20
N TYR A 390 -11.10 -19.94 11.50
CA TYR A 390 -10.32 -20.62 10.47
C TYR A 390 -8.83 -20.51 10.79
N SER A 391 -8.11 -21.61 10.60
CA SER A 391 -6.64 -21.63 10.68
C SER A 391 -6.08 -21.51 9.28
N PHE A 392 -5.22 -20.50 9.06
CA PHE A 392 -4.63 -20.17 7.77
C PHE A 392 -3.13 -20.20 7.78
N GLU A 393 -2.56 -20.45 6.61
CA GLU A 393 -1.16 -20.18 6.30
C GLU A 393 -1.12 -19.30 5.05
N SER A 394 -0.39 -18.18 5.13
CA SER A 394 -0.19 -17.24 4.02
C SER A 394 1.24 -17.34 3.51
N GLU A 395 1.38 -17.47 2.19
CA GLU A 395 2.65 -17.43 1.47
C GLU A 395 2.57 -16.30 0.44
N GLY A 396 3.53 -15.38 0.47
CA GLY A 396 3.53 -14.24 -0.43
C GLY A 396 4.91 -13.95 -1.00
N LYS A 397 4.95 -13.72 -2.31
CA LYS A 397 6.11 -13.24 -3.04
C LYS A 397 5.64 -12.36 -4.19
N ALA A 398 6.54 -11.56 -4.74
CA ALA A 398 6.22 -10.70 -5.86
C ALA A 398 7.44 -10.41 -6.72
N TRP A 399 7.21 -10.25 -8.01
CA TRP A 399 8.14 -9.64 -8.94
C TRP A 399 7.65 -8.24 -9.28
N LEU A 400 8.58 -7.29 -9.32
CA LEU A 400 8.31 -5.93 -9.74
C LEU A 400 9.26 -5.58 -10.90
N PHE A 401 8.71 -5.03 -11.96
CA PHE A 401 9.47 -4.59 -13.12
C PHE A 401 9.13 -3.14 -13.39
N GLY A 402 10.14 -2.28 -13.49
CA GLY A 402 9.94 -0.86 -13.68
C GLY A 402 10.75 -0.31 -14.83
N THR A 403 10.21 0.71 -15.46
CA THR A 403 10.91 1.50 -16.47
C THR A 403 10.54 2.97 -16.29
N ASN A 404 11.54 3.84 -16.47
CA ASN A 404 11.35 5.29 -16.47
C ASN A 404 12.10 5.90 -17.66
N PHE A 405 11.46 6.88 -18.27
CA PHE A 405 12.11 7.76 -19.25
C PHE A 405 12.38 9.12 -18.57
N ASN A 406 13.61 9.62 -18.72
CA ASN A 406 14.04 10.89 -18.12
C ASN A 406 14.51 11.83 -19.22
N TYR A 407 14.11 13.10 -19.10
CA TYR A 407 14.52 14.14 -20.04
C TYR A 407 14.82 15.44 -19.32
N ALA A 408 16.00 16.03 -19.60
CA ALA A 408 16.40 17.33 -19.10
C ALA A 408 16.36 18.36 -20.24
N PHE A 409 15.61 19.42 -20.05
CA PHE A 409 15.41 20.48 -21.03
C PHE A 409 16.57 21.48 -21.09
#